data_0d4203f2d18b2d25793b7bf986d6901e
#
_entry.id   0d4203f2d18b2d25793b7bf986d6901e
#
_cell.length_a   1.000
_cell.length_b   1.000
_cell.length_c   1.000
_cell.angle_alpha   90.00
_cell.angle_beta   90.00
_cell.angle_gamma   90.00
#
_symmetry.space_group_name_H-M   'P 1'
#
loop_
_entity.id
_entity.type
_entity.pdbx_description
1 polymer ?
#
loop_
_entity_poly.entity_id
_entity_poly.type
_entity_poly.pdbx_seq_one_letter_code
_entity_poly.pdbx_strand_id
1 'polypeptide(L)'
;MLQAIYNETKDLMQKSVQALNRDFSTLRSAKVSVNILDHIKVDYYGTPTALNQVGSVMSLDATTLQINPWEKNLLKEIERSIQEANIGVNPNNDGETIKLFFPPMTTEQRKLIAKDAKAMGEKAKVAVRNIRQDANNKIKKLEKDKEISEDESKKAQEQIQKITDEAIKKIDESVKNKEDAILKV
;
A
#
# COMPACT_ATOMS: atom_id res chain seq x y z
N MET A 1 9.89 -27.05 15.34
CA MET A 1 10.93 -26.11 14.89
C MET A 1 10.75 -25.66 13.46
N LEU A 2 10.76 -26.55 12.47
CA LEU A 2 10.56 -26.16 11.07
C LEU A 2 9.21 -25.52 10.80
N GLN A 3 8.15 -26.02 11.40
CA GLN A 3 6.80 -25.46 11.22
C GLN A 3 6.72 -24.00 11.70
N ALA A 4 7.41 -23.65 12.78
CA ALA A 4 7.48 -22.28 13.27
C ALA A 4 8.18 -21.35 12.25
N ILE A 5 9.25 -21.83 11.61
CA ILE A 5 9.95 -21.08 10.56
C ILE A 5 9.02 -20.87 9.34
N TYR A 6 8.28 -21.89 8.93
CA TYR A 6 7.33 -21.76 7.81
C TYR A 6 6.23 -20.74 8.12
N ASN A 7 5.66 -20.82 9.32
CA ASN A 7 4.58 -19.90 9.73
C ASN A 7 5.07 -18.45 9.81
N GLU A 8 6.25 -18.23 10.40
CA GLU A 8 6.86 -16.92 10.47
C GLU A 8 7.16 -16.35 9.07
N THR A 9 7.75 -17.15 8.21
CA THR A 9 8.08 -16.77 6.82
C THR A 9 6.83 -16.39 6.04
N LYS A 10 5.79 -17.21 6.13
CA LYS A 10 4.51 -16.97 5.47
C LYS A 10 3.87 -15.67 5.97
N ASP A 11 3.87 -15.45 7.28
CA ASP A 11 3.32 -14.25 7.90
C ASP A 11 4.08 -12.98 7.45
N LEU A 12 5.41 -13.01 7.48
CA LEU A 12 6.24 -11.88 7.06
C LEU A 12 6.06 -11.56 5.57
N MET A 13 5.99 -12.57 4.72
CA MET A 13 5.74 -12.38 3.28
C MET A 13 4.35 -11.84 3.02
N GLN A 14 3.35 -12.32 3.74
CA GLN A 14 1.98 -11.81 3.65
C GLN A 14 1.89 -10.34 4.06
N LYS A 15 2.61 -9.94 5.11
CA LYS A 15 2.70 -8.54 5.53
C LYS A 15 3.33 -7.66 4.45
N SER A 16 4.35 -8.17 3.73
CA SER A 16 4.95 -7.45 2.61
C SER A 16 3.98 -7.24 1.45
N VAL A 17 3.17 -8.26 1.13
CA VAL A 17 2.12 -8.15 0.11
C VAL A 17 1.04 -7.15 0.54
N GLN A 18 0.61 -7.20 1.78
CA GLN A 18 -0.39 -6.28 2.33
C GLN A 18 0.11 -4.83 2.34
N ALA A 19 1.39 -4.62 2.68
CA ALA A 19 2.01 -3.29 2.63
C ALA A 19 2.03 -2.74 1.20
N LEU A 20 2.37 -3.57 0.21
CA LEU A 20 2.31 -3.18 -1.20
C LEU A 20 0.89 -2.78 -1.62
N ASN A 21 -0.12 -3.55 -1.25
CA ASN A 21 -1.50 -3.26 -1.59
C ASN A 21 -2.00 -1.96 -0.92
N ARG A 22 -1.55 -1.68 0.30
CA ARG A 22 -1.82 -0.39 0.95
C ARG A 22 -1.17 0.77 0.20
N ASP A 23 0.09 0.63 -0.20
CA ASP A 23 0.78 1.66 -0.98
C ASP A 23 0.11 1.87 -2.34
N PHE A 24 -0.34 0.80 -2.98
CA PHE A 24 -1.09 0.89 -4.25
C PHE A 24 -2.43 1.62 -4.08
N SER A 25 -3.09 1.48 -2.94
CA SER A 25 -4.37 2.17 -2.71
C SER A 25 -4.21 3.68 -2.66
N THR A 26 -3.01 4.19 -2.38
CA THR A 26 -2.70 5.62 -2.40
C THR A 26 -2.34 6.16 -3.78
N LEU A 27 -2.03 5.29 -4.74
CA LEU A 27 -1.74 5.69 -6.10
C LEU A 27 -3.02 6.00 -6.88
N ARG A 28 -2.98 7.08 -7.61
CA ARG A 28 -4.10 7.48 -8.45
C ARG A 28 -4.32 6.50 -9.60
N SER A 29 -5.57 6.12 -9.83
CA SER A 29 -6.02 5.35 -10.99
C SER A 29 -7.16 6.10 -11.69
N ALA A 30 -7.76 5.52 -12.72
CA ALA A 30 -8.87 6.13 -13.45
C ALA A 30 -10.04 6.51 -12.52
N LYS A 31 -10.33 5.67 -11.52
CA LYS A 31 -11.25 5.97 -10.44
C LYS A 31 -10.46 6.43 -9.21
N VAL A 32 -10.68 7.65 -8.76
CA VAL A 32 -10.01 8.19 -7.58
C VAL A 32 -10.59 7.56 -6.33
N SER A 33 -9.71 6.96 -5.52
CA SER A 33 -10.08 6.36 -4.24
C SER A 33 -9.95 7.37 -3.10
N VAL A 34 -10.81 7.26 -2.08
CA VAL A 34 -10.68 8.03 -0.84
C VAL A 34 -9.34 7.77 -0.13
N ASN A 35 -8.71 6.64 -0.38
CA ASN A 35 -7.42 6.27 0.20
C ASN A 35 -6.27 7.18 -0.23
N ILE A 36 -6.44 7.95 -1.30
CA ILE A 36 -5.44 8.96 -1.71
C ILE A 36 -5.22 10.03 -0.63
N LEU A 37 -6.15 10.18 0.28
CA LEU A 37 -6.11 11.14 1.39
C LEU A 37 -5.61 10.53 2.71
N ASP A 38 -5.27 9.25 2.75
CA ASP A 38 -4.96 8.52 3.99
C ASP A 38 -3.77 9.09 4.78
N HIS A 39 -2.81 9.69 4.09
CA HIS A 39 -1.60 10.24 4.73
C HIS A 39 -1.73 11.73 5.11
N ILE A 40 -2.87 12.34 4.84
CA ILE A 40 -3.11 13.75 5.20
C ILE A 40 -3.48 13.84 6.67
N LYS A 41 -2.76 14.67 7.41
CA LYS A 41 -3.02 14.96 8.82
C LYS A 41 -3.54 16.38 8.97
N VAL A 42 -4.61 16.52 9.74
CA VAL A 42 -5.23 17.79 10.05
C VAL A 42 -4.86 18.19 11.48
N ASP A 43 -4.54 19.47 11.69
CA ASP A 43 -4.34 19.99 13.04
C ASP A 43 -5.70 20.09 13.75
N TYR A 44 -5.94 19.16 14.68
CA TYR A 44 -7.12 19.13 15.54
C TYR A 44 -6.73 19.54 16.94
N TYR A 45 -6.96 20.82 17.26
CA TYR A 45 -6.60 21.41 18.55
C TYR A 45 -5.16 21.14 18.97
N GLY A 46 -4.21 21.33 18.03
CA GLY A 46 -2.78 21.14 18.26
C GLY A 46 -2.29 19.69 18.06
N THR A 47 -3.16 18.74 17.76
CA THR A 47 -2.81 17.34 17.57
C THR A 47 -3.00 16.93 16.10
N PRO A 48 -1.96 16.43 15.40
CA PRO A 48 -2.11 15.90 14.06
C PRO A 48 -3.07 14.70 14.08
N THR A 49 -4.19 14.80 13.35
CA THR A 49 -5.26 13.80 13.35
C THR A 49 -5.57 13.38 11.93
N ALA A 50 -5.82 12.08 11.71
CA ALA A 50 -6.18 11.57 10.41
C ALA A 50 -7.48 12.23 9.91
N LEU A 51 -7.56 12.47 8.62
CA LEU A 51 -8.69 13.17 7.99
C LEU A 51 -10.03 12.46 8.24
N ASN A 52 -10.04 11.13 8.23
CA ASN A 52 -11.25 10.33 8.50
C ASN A 52 -11.71 10.35 9.97
N GLN A 53 -10.90 10.88 10.88
CA GLN A 53 -11.25 11.05 12.29
C GLN A 53 -11.81 12.44 12.59
N VAL A 54 -11.68 13.39 11.70
CA VAL A 54 -12.24 14.73 11.84
C VAL A 54 -13.44 14.99 10.93
N GLY A 55 -13.74 14.06 10.06
CA GLY A 55 -14.87 14.15 9.14
C GLY A 55 -15.13 12.86 8.39
N SER A 56 -16.18 12.86 7.60
CA SER A 56 -16.53 11.79 6.68
C SER A 56 -15.93 12.09 5.32
N VAL A 57 -15.24 11.13 4.72
CA VAL A 57 -14.68 11.23 3.37
C VAL A 57 -15.43 10.27 2.47
N MET A 58 -16.00 10.77 1.37
CA MET A 58 -16.78 9.95 0.45
C MET A 58 -16.45 10.26 -1.02
N SER A 59 -16.67 9.28 -1.87
CA SER A 59 -16.55 9.43 -3.31
C SER A 59 -17.95 9.74 -3.88
N LEU A 60 -18.11 10.91 -4.49
CA LEU A 60 -19.37 11.28 -5.15
C LEU A 60 -19.48 10.65 -6.54
N ASP A 61 -18.35 10.57 -7.25
CA ASP A 61 -18.24 9.94 -8.56
C ASP A 61 -16.78 9.46 -8.78
N ALA A 62 -16.44 9.02 -9.99
CA ALA A 62 -15.11 8.48 -10.29
C ALA A 62 -13.96 9.48 -10.07
N THR A 63 -14.24 10.79 -10.11
CA THR A 63 -13.23 11.85 -10.07
C THR A 63 -13.47 12.91 -9.00
N THR A 64 -14.51 12.75 -8.17
CA THR A 64 -14.89 13.75 -7.17
C THR A 64 -14.92 13.12 -5.78
N LEU A 65 -14.15 13.69 -4.85
CA LEU A 65 -14.19 13.33 -3.44
C LEU A 65 -14.82 14.47 -2.65
N GLN A 66 -15.55 14.13 -1.60
CA GLN A 66 -16.16 15.09 -0.68
C GLN A 66 -15.78 14.79 0.75
N ILE A 67 -15.46 15.84 1.49
CA ILE A 67 -15.13 15.76 2.91
C ILE A 67 -16.19 16.54 3.67
N ASN A 68 -16.90 15.87 4.57
CA ASN A 68 -17.87 16.47 5.48
C ASN A 68 -17.27 16.51 6.87
N PRO A 69 -16.82 17.66 7.37
CA PRO A 69 -16.23 17.73 8.70
C PRO A 69 -17.30 17.54 9.77
N TRP A 70 -16.92 16.91 10.89
CA TRP A 70 -17.80 16.80 12.06
C TRP A 70 -18.10 18.16 12.69
N GLU A 71 -17.13 19.07 12.60
CA GLU A 71 -17.21 20.42 13.12
C GLU A 71 -16.90 21.44 12.01
N LYS A 72 -17.80 22.38 11.77
CA LYS A 72 -17.64 23.38 10.69
C LYS A 72 -16.42 24.28 10.89
N ASN A 73 -15.97 24.51 12.11
CA ASN A 73 -14.77 25.29 12.40
C ASN A 73 -13.48 24.63 11.91
N LEU A 74 -13.51 23.34 11.58
CA LEU A 74 -12.36 22.62 11.02
C LEU A 74 -12.21 22.77 9.50
N LEU A 75 -13.18 23.35 8.80
CA LEU A 75 -13.14 23.49 7.33
C LEU A 75 -11.84 24.15 6.85
N LYS A 76 -11.44 25.24 7.47
CA LYS A 76 -10.22 25.97 7.09
C LYS A 76 -8.96 25.15 7.32
N GLU A 77 -8.88 24.43 8.45
CA GLU A 77 -7.73 23.57 8.76
C GLU A 77 -7.65 22.38 7.80
N ILE A 78 -8.77 21.77 7.46
CA ILE A 78 -8.84 20.68 6.48
C ILE A 78 -8.41 21.18 5.11
N GLU A 79 -8.94 22.32 4.66
CA GLU A 79 -8.58 22.95 3.39
C GLU A 79 -7.07 23.24 3.32
N ARG A 80 -6.52 23.82 4.37
CA ARG A 80 -5.09 24.11 4.48
C ARG A 80 -4.24 22.83 4.41
N SER A 81 -4.63 21.80 5.15
CA SER A 81 -3.90 20.53 5.18
C SER A 81 -3.88 19.85 3.80
N ILE A 82 -4.97 19.94 3.06
CA ILE A 82 -5.06 19.40 1.69
C ILE A 82 -4.18 20.22 0.74
N GLN A 83 -4.18 21.54 0.85
CA GLN A 83 -3.31 22.41 0.04
C GLN A 83 -1.83 22.13 0.30
N GLU A 84 -1.45 21.98 1.56
CA GLU A 84 -0.06 21.70 1.96
C GLU A 84 0.39 20.29 1.51
N ALA A 85 -0.52 19.33 1.43
CA ALA A 85 -0.22 17.98 0.94
C ALA A 85 0.10 17.91 -0.55
N ASN A 86 -0.27 18.95 -1.31
CA ASN A 86 0.01 19.10 -2.74
C ASN A 86 -0.34 17.86 -3.56
N ILE A 87 -1.60 17.42 -3.44
CA ILE A 87 -2.10 16.20 -4.12
C ILE A 87 -2.50 16.44 -5.58
N GLY A 88 -2.21 17.62 -6.13
CA GLY A 88 -2.47 17.96 -7.54
C GLY A 88 -3.82 18.59 -7.83
N VAL A 89 -4.65 18.81 -6.80
CA VAL A 89 -5.94 19.49 -6.95
C VAL A 89 -6.12 20.49 -5.82
N ASN A 90 -6.87 21.55 -6.08
CA ASN A 90 -7.21 22.54 -5.07
C ASN A 90 -8.55 22.18 -4.43
N PRO A 91 -8.64 22.26 -3.08
CA PRO A 91 -9.89 22.01 -2.38
C PRO A 91 -10.88 23.16 -2.67
N ASN A 92 -12.15 22.80 -2.86
CA ASN A 92 -13.26 23.73 -3.01
C ASN A 92 -14.10 23.72 -1.74
N ASN A 93 -13.99 24.76 -0.93
CA ASN A 93 -14.71 24.93 0.32
C ASN A 93 -15.97 25.77 0.06
N ASP A 94 -17.14 25.16 0.20
CA ASP A 94 -18.44 25.83 0.01
C ASP A 94 -19.05 26.36 1.31
N GLY A 95 -18.32 26.30 2.43
CA GLY A 95 -18.79 26.72 3.75
C GLY A 95 -19.41 25.59 4.57
N GLU A 96 -19.69 24.45 3.97
CA GLU A 96 -20.27 23.26 4.63
C GLU A 96 -19.44 22.01 4.41
N THR A 97 -18.92 21.84 3.20
CA THR A 97 -18.12 20.69 2.79
C THR A 97 -16.91 21.12 1.98
N ILE A 98 -15.96 20.22 1.82
CA ILE A 98 -14.83 20.41 0.91
C ILE A 98 -14.93 19.38 -0.20
N LYS A 99 -14.90 19.84 -1.44
CA LYS A 99 -14.93 18.98 -2.63
C LYS A 99 -13.58 19.02 -3.34
N LEU A 100 -13.16 17.88 -3.81
CA LEU A 100 -11.94 17.70 -4.59
C LEU A 100 -12.30 17.16 -5.96
N PHE A 101 -12.09 17.96 -7.01
CA PHE A 101 -12.36 17.58 -8.39
C PHE A 101 -11.04 17.20 -9.06
N PHE A 102 -10.85 15.91 -9.33
CA PHE A 102 -9.66 15.41 -9.98
C PHE A 102 -9.85 15.41 -11.50
N PRO A 103 -9.06 16.21 -12.26
CA PRO A 103 -9.15 16.16 -13.71
C PRO A 103 -8.66 14.79 -14.23
N PRO A 104 -9.12 14.35 -15.43
CA PRO A 104 -8.60 13.14 -16.04
C PRO A 104 -7.08 13.19 -16.17
N MET A 105 -6.42 12.07 -15.93
CA MET A 105 -4.97 11.98 -16.11
C MET A 105 -4.61 12.00 -17.59
N THR A 106 -3.50 12.69 -17.91
CA THR A 106 -2.89 12.61 -19.24
C THR A 106 -2.27 11.22 -19.45
N THR A 107 -2.02 10.84 -20.69
CA THR A 107 -1.34 9.58 -21.02
C THR A 107 0.05 9.51 -20.37
N GLU A 108 0.76 10.64 -20.35
CA GLU A 108 2.08 10.72 -19.71
C GLU A 108 2.02 10.52 -18.20
N GLN A 109 1.05 11.14 -17.53
CA GLN A 109 0.82 10.94 -16.10
C GLN A 109 0.51 9.49 -15.76
N ARG A 110 -0.36 8.84 -16.55
CA ARG A 110 -0.69 7.42 -16.37
C ARG A 110 0.54 6.53 -16.51
N LYS A 111 1.36 6.76 -17.52
CA LYS A 111 2.60 6.00 -17.74
C LYS A 111 3.57 6.17 -16.58
N LEU A 112 3.70 7.37 -16.05
CA LEU A 112 4.57 7.64 -14.92
C LEU A 112 4.11 6.91 -13.66
N ILE A 113 2.82 6.98 -13.34
CA ILE A 113 2.25 6.30 -12.17
C ILE A 113 2.34 4.77 -12.32
N ALA A 114 2.10 4.24 -13.52
CA ALA A 114 2.25 2.81 -13.80
C ALA A 114 3.71 2.35 -13.60
N LYS A 115 4.68 3.18 -14.00
CA LYS A 115 6.09 2.92 -13.75
C LYS A 115 6.41 2.91 -12.25
N ASP A 116 5.84 3.83 -11.49
CA ASP A 116 6.00 3.88 -10.04
C ASP A 116 5.40 2.63 -9.38
N ALA A 117 4.22 2.19 -9.81
CA ALA A 117 3.60 0.96 -9.32
C ALA A 117 4.49 -0.26 -9.57
N LYS A 118 5.09 -0.36 -10.75
CA LYS A 118 6.01 -1.44 -11.11
C LYS A 118 7.27 -1.42 -10.22
N ALA A 119 7.83 -0.24 -9.97
CA ALA A 119 8.98 -0.07 -9.08
C ALA A 119 8.65 -0.47 -7.63
N MET A 120 7.47 -0.15 -7.14
CA MET A 120 6.98 -0.59 -5.82
C MET A 120 6.86 -2.11 -5.75
N GLY A 121 6.38 -2.75 -6.80
CA GLY A 121 6.29 -4.20 -6.91
C GLY A 121 7.67 -4.87 -6.85
N GLU A 122 8.65 -4.35 -7.57
CA GLU A 122 10.03 -4.85 -7.51
C GLU A 122 10.63 -4.71 -6.11
N LYS A 123 10.38 -3.61 -5.44
CA LYS A 123 10.81 -3.40 -4.05
C LYS A 123 10.19 -4.40 -3.09
N ALA A 124 8.90 -4.72 -3.27
CA ALA A 124 8.22 -5.74 -2.48
C ALA A 124 8.81 -7.14 -2.72
N LYS A 125 9.17 -7.46 -3.97
CA LYS A 125 9.84 -8.73 -4.29
C LYS A 125 11.22 -8.83 -3.63
N VAL A 126 11.97 -7.74 -3.58
CA VAL A 126 13.27 -7.70 -2.87
C VAL A 126 13.05 -8.01 -1.39
N ALA A 127 12.05 -7.42 -0.75
CA ALA A 127 11.71 -7.70 0.64
C ALA A 127 11.37 -9.18 0.86
N VAL A 128 10.59 -9.78 -0.03
CA VAL A 128 10.23 -11.21 0.01
C VAL A 128 11.47 -12.09 -0.15
N ARG A 129 12.37 -11.76 -1.06
CA ARG A 129 13.63 -12.50 -1.23
C ARG A 129 14.53 -12.43 0.00
N ASN A 130 14.57 -11.28 0.67
CA ASN A 130 15.31 -11.13 1.93
C ASN A 130 14.70 -12.00 3.04
N ILE A 131 13.39 -12.06 3.14
CA ILE A 131 12.68 -12.94 4.08
C ILE A 131 13.01 -14.41 3.80
N ARG A 132 13.03 -14.82 2.52
CA ARG A 132 13.46 -16.16 2.12
C ARG A 132 14.88 -16.45 2.56
N GLN A 133 15.79 -15.52 2.34
CA GLN A 133 17.19 -15.68 2.72
C GLN A 133 17.34 -15.89 4.23
N ASP A 134 16.65 -15.11 5.02
CA ASP A 134 16.67 -15.23 6.48
C ASP A 134 16.12 -16.58 6.94
N ALA A 135 15.02 -17.04 6.35
CA ALA A 135 14.43 -18.34 6.64
C ALA A 135 15.40 -19.48 6.28
N ASN A 136 16.04 -19.42 5.12
CA ASN A 136 17.03 -20.42 4.71
C ASN A 136 18.25 -20.43 5.64
N ASN A 137 18.67 -19.27 6.11
CA ASN A 137 19.78 -19.17 7.08
C ASN A 137 19.41 -19.84 8.41
N LYS A 138 18.17 -19.66 8.89
CA LYS A 138 17.68 -20.35 10.10
C LYS A 138 17.68 -21.87 9.93
N ILE A 139 17.24 -22.36 8.77
CA ILE A 139 17.21 -23.80 8.44
C ILE A 139 18.63 -24.36 8.40
N LYS A 140 19.54 -23.67 7.73
CA LYS A 140 20.96 -24.10 7.66
C LYS A 140 21.62 -24.12 9.02
N LYS A 141 21.25 -23.21 9.91
CA LYS A 141 21.75 -23.22 11.30
C LYS A 141 21.27 -24.46 12.05
N LEU A 142 20.00 -24.83 11.92
CA LEU A 142 19.47 -26.06 12.53
C LEU A 142 20.22 -27.32 12.04
N GLU A 143 20.53 -27.37 10.73
CA GLU A 143 21.33 -28.45 10.16
C GLU A 143 22.74 -28.48 10.73
N LYS A 144 23.43 -27.34 10.79
CA LYS A 144 24.77 -27.20 11.36
C LYS A 144 24.82 -27.63 12.82
N ASP A 145 23.79 -27.25 13.58
CA ASP A 145 23.66 -27.62 14.99
C ASP A 145 23.20 -29.07 15.19
N LYS A 146 23.03 -29.82 14.08
CA LYS A 146 22.59 -31.23 14.06
C LYS A 146 21.18 -31.45 14.66
N GLU A 147 20.35 -30.42 14.67
CA GLU A 147 18.98 -30.51 15.13
C GLU A 147 18.05 -31.08 14.06
N ILE A 148 18.44 -30.98 12.80
CA ILE A 148 17.77 -31.61 11.65
C ILE A 148 18.82 -32.26 10.75
N SER A 149 18.36 -33.24 9.94
CA SER A 149 19.21 -33.91 8.94
C SER A 149 19.40 -33.03 7.70
N GLU A 150 20.38 -33.41 6.88
CA GLU A 150 20.59 -32.76 5.56
C GLU A 150 19.36 -32.88 4.66
N ASP A 151 18.69 -34.06 4.64
CA ASP A 151 17.46 -34.28 3.87
C ASP A 151 16.32 -33.38 4.37
N GLU A 152 16.16 -33.26 5.69
CA GLU A 152 15.16 -32.37 6.29
C GLU A 152 15.42 -30.92 5.94
N SER A 153 16.69 -30.50 5.98
CA SER A 153 17.11 -29.14 5.58
C SER A 153 16.75 -28.86 4.13
N LYS A 154 17.04 -29.79 3.23
CA LYS A 154 16.73 -29.66 1.80
C LYS A 154 15.23 -29.54 1.55
N LYS A 155 14.43 -30.40 2.16
CA LYS A 155 12.96 -30.35 2.06
C LYS A 155 12.40 -29.06 2.65
N ALA A 156 12.98 -28.58 3.75
CA ALA A 156 12.58 -27.33 4.37
C ALA A 156 12.85 -26.13 3.45
N GLN A 157 14.01 -26.09 2.81
CA GLN A 157 14.33 -25.02 1.85
C GLN A 157 13.42 -25.07 0.61
N GLU A 158 13.05 -26.25 0.15
CA GLU A 158 12.05 -26.41 -0.91
C GLU A 158 10.68 -25.86 -0.49
N GLN A 159 10.28 -26.08 0.74
CA GLN A 159 9.02 -25.53 1.29
C GLN A 159 9.08 -24.00 1.37
N ILE A 160 10.19 -23.44 1.82
CA ILE A 160 10.41 -21.98 1.83
C ILE A 160 10.34 -21.41 0.42
N GLN A 161 10.88 -22.13 -0.58
CA GLN A 161 10.78 -21.69 -1.98
C GLN A 161 9.33 -21.66 -2.48
N LYS A 162 8.52 -22.65 -2.12
CA LYS A 162 7.08 -22.65 -2.47
C LYS A 162 6.34 -21.46 -1.86
N ILE A 163 6.59 -21.18 -0.58
CA ILE A 163 6.00 -20.03 0.11
C ILE A 163 6.41 -18.73 -0.59
N THR A 164 7.67 -18.62 -0.99
CA THR A 164 8.22 -17.48 -1.71
C THR A 164 7.55 -17.30 -3.08
N ASP A 165 7.41 -18.37 -3.84
CA ASP A 165 6.80 -18.35 -5.18
C ASP A 165 5.34 -17.89 -5.11
N GLU A 166 4.60 -18.36 -4.11
CA GLU A 166 3.21 -17.93 -3.89
C GLU A 166 3.13 -16.43 -3.56
N ALA A 167 4.05 -15.93 -2.74
CA ALA A 167 4.10 -14.50 -2.39
C ALA A 167 4.45 -13.64 -3.61
N ILE A 168 5.43 -14.04 -4.40
CA ILE A 168 5.84 -13.34 -5.63
C ILE A 168 4.69 -13.34 -6.64
N LYS A 169 3.97 -14.44 -6.78
CA LYS A 169 2.79 -14.50 -7.65
C LYS A 169 1.72 -13.49 -7.24
N LYS A 170 1.45 -13.37 -5.94
CA LYS A 170 0.50 -12.37 -5.41
C LYS A 170 0.97 -10.94 -5.69
N ILE A 171 2.26 -10.67 -5.56
CA ILE A 171 2.84 -9.38 -5.90
C ILE A 171 2.66 -9.07 -7.38
N ASP A 172 2.96 -10.01 -8.27
CA ASP A 172 2.80 -9.84 -9.71
C ASP A 172 1.34 -9.61 -10.11
N GLU A 173 0.41 -10.33 -9.51
CA GLU A 173 -1.02 -10.11 -9.72
C GLU A 173 -1.47 -8.73 -9.26
N SER A 174 -1.00 -8.27 -8.09
CA SER A 174 -1.31 -6.94 -7.57
C SER A 174 -0.76 -5.83 -8.47
N VAL A 175 0.47 -5.99 -8.95
CA VAL A 175 1.11 -5.05 -9.90
C VAL A 175 0.30 -4.96 -11.19
N LYS A 176 -0.02 -6.10 -11.77
CA LYS A 176 -0.80 -6.17 -13.03
C LYS A 176 -2.17 -5.50 -12.86
N ASN A 177 -2.88 -5.84 -11.80
CA ASN A 177 -4.20 -5.26 -11.53
C ASN A 177 -4.12 -3.74 -11.35
N LYS A 178 -3.09 -3.26 -10.67
CA LYS A 178 -2.90 -1.82 -10.47
C LYS A 178 -2.51 -1.12 -11.76
N GLU A 179 -1.60 -1.67 -12.56
CA GLU A 179 -1.23 -1.13 -13.86
C GLU A 179 -2.45 -1.04 -14.79
N ASP A 180 -3.26 -2.09 -14.85
CA ASP A 180 -4.49 -2.12 -15.65
C ASP A 180 -5.46 -1.02 -15.19
N ALA A 181 -5.64 -0.83 -13.89
CA ALA A 181 -6.49 0.22 -13.34
C ALA A 181 -5.97 1.63 -13.64
N ILE A 182 -4.66 1.83 -13.64
CA ILE A 182 -4.02 3.12 -13.94
C ILE A 182 -4.14 3.46 -15.43
N LEU A 183 -3.90 2.47 -16.30
CA LEU A 183 -3.90 2.65 -17.75
C LEU A 183 -5.28 2.60 -18.39
N LYS A 184 -6.30 2.25 -17.63
CA LYS A 184 -7.70 2.20 -18.10
C LYS A 184 -8.17 3.60 -18.49
N VAL A 185 -8.77 3.69 -19.65
CA VAL A 185 -9.35 4.94 -20.17
C VAL A 185 -10.82 5.05 -19.79
#